data_ca3f8c556ef73fc169a3c0d0143aac5c
#
_entry.id   ca3f8c556ef73fc169a3c0d0143aac5c
#
_cell.length_a   1.000
_cell.length_b   1.000
_cell.length_c   1.000
_cell.angle_alpha   90.00
_cell.angle_beta   90.00
_cell.angle_gamma   90.00
#
_symmetry.space_group_name_H-M   'P 1'
#
loop_
_entity.id
_entity.type
_entity.pdbx_description
1 polymer ?
#
loop_
_entity_poly.entity_id
_entity_poly.type
_entity_poly.pdbx_seq_one_letter_code
_entity_poly.pdbx_strand_id
1 'polypeptide(L)'
;PEALVSALRIIIAAEAGCSPRNVSLSIHGVPPEHVVVAWSAATIDGRPIENVFNPPALVRVRARIANLWPLGPYALASAGSLVCEAIATDCCRLALTCFAAADRTGQAGVVTATVRLGQSGIREIVKPVLSPIEQVQLETALNET
;
A
#
# COMPACT_ATOMS: atom_id res chain seq x y z
N PRO A 1 -3.56 0.87 -7.41
CA PRO A 1 -2.71 0.93 -6.21
C PRO A 1 -2.88 -0.31 -5.31
N GLU A 2 -4.11 -0.74 -4.95
CA GLU A 2 -4.32 -1.91 -4.06
C GLU A 2 -3.73 -3.21 -4.63
N ALA A 3 -3.73 -3.39 -5.94
CA ALA A 3 -3.09 -4.56 -6.57
C ALA A 3 -1.58 -4.61 -6.29
N LEU A 4 -0.91 -3.45 -6.26
CA LEU A 4 0.50 -3.36 -5.88
C LEU A 4 0.69 -3.70 -4.39
N VAL A 5 -0.16 -3.18 -3.52
CA VAL A 5 -0.14 -3.51 -2.09
C VAL A 5 -0.36 -5.02 -1.88
N SER A 6 -1.31 -5.62 -2.59
CA SER A 6 -1.57 -7.07 -2.55
C SER A 6 -0.36 -7.88 -2.98
N ALA A 7 0.32 -7.48 -4.06
CA ALA A 7 1.54 -8.13 -4.53
C ALA A 7 2.69 -8.00 -3.52
N LEU A 8 2.86 -6.82 -2.92
CA LEU A 8 3.85 -6.57 -1.86
C LEU A 8 3.60 -7.44 -0.63
N ARG A 9 2.35 -7.54 -0.19
CA ARG A 9 1.97 -8.42 0.93
C ARG A 9 2.36 -9.88 0.67
N ILE A 10 2.15 -10.38 -0.55
CA ILE A 10 2.53 -11.74 -0.93
C ILE A 10 4.04 -11.94 -0.87
N ILE A 11 4.84 -11.00 -1.40
CA ILE A 11 6.30 -11.10 -1.38
C ILE A 11 6.84 -11.06 0.04
N ILE A 12 6.36 -10.15 0.86
CA ILE A 12 6.77 -10.01 2.25
C ILE A 12 6.38 -11.26 3.05
N ALA A 13 5.16 -11.73 2.87
CA ALA A 13 4.66 -12.93 3.55
C ALA A 13 5.45 -14.18 3.17
N ALA A 14 5.81 -14.34 1.90
CA ALA A 14 6.64 -15.45 1.43
C ALA A 14 8.05 -15.44 2.05
N GLU A 15 8.67 -14.26 2.19
CA GLU A 15 9.97 -14.12 2.85
C GLU A 15 9.89 -14.35 4.38
N ALA A 16 8.77 -13.93 5.01
CA ALA A 16 8.54 -14.11 6.45
C ALA A 16 8.01 -15.49 6.84
N GLY A 17 7.54 -16.29 5.88
CA GLY A 17 6.88 -17.58 6.15
C GLY A 17 5.52 -17.43 6.84
N CYS A 18 4.77 -16.35 6.57
CA CYS A 18 3.47 -16.06 7.18
C CYS A 18 2.35 -15.89 6.15
N SER A 19 1.12 -15.67 6.61
CA SER A 19 0.00 -15.34 5.74
C SER A 19 0.10 -13.89 5.23
N PRO A 20 -0.23 -13.60 3.95
CA PRO A 20 -0.34 -12.22 3.45
C PRO A 20 -1.32 -11.34 4.24
N ARG A 21 -2.31 -11.92 4.91
CA ARG A 21 -3.25 -11.20 5.79
C ARG A 21 -2.60 -10.63 7.04
N ASN A 22 -1.46 -11.17 7.44
CA ASN A 22 -0.70 -10.73 8.60
C ASN A 22 0.24 -9.56 8.30
N VAL A 23 0.37 -9.20 7.01
CA VAL A 23 1.21 -8.11 6.56
C VAL A 23 0.37 -6.85 6.38
N SER A 24 0.73 -5.79 7.10
CA SER A 24 0.15 -4.46 6.96
C SER A 24 1.18 -3.50 6.38
N LEU A 25 0.84 -2.84 5.30
CA LEU A 25 1.65 -1.80 4.68
C LEU A 25 0.78 -0.86 3.85
N SER A 26 1.29 0.32 3.57
CA SER A 26 0.68 1.29 2.67
C SER A 26 1.68 1.79 1.63
N ILE A 27 1.15 2.23 0.49
CA ILE A 27 1.92 2.90 -0.56
C ILE A 27 1.31 4.27 -0.83
N HIS A 28 2.16 5.19 -1.26
CA HIS A 28 1.81 6.58 -1.57
C HIS A 28 2.47 7.00 -2.89
N GLY A 29 2.08 8.15 -3.42
CA GLY A 29 2.58 8.64 -4.70
C GLY A 29 1.77 8.13 -5.89
N VAL A 30 2.35 8.06 -7.08
CA VAL A 30 1.68 7.68 -8.34
C VAL A 30 2.40 6.51 -9.00
N PRO A 31 1.81 5.29 -8.97
CA PRO A 31 2.38 4.15 -9.68
C PRO A 31 2.44 4.37 -11.21
N PRO A 32 3.38 3.77 -11.91
CA PRO A 32 4.42 2.85 -11.42
C PRO A 32 5.71 3.51 -10.93
N GLU A 33 6.03 4.71 -11.42
CA GLU A 33 7.38 5.29 -11.30
C GLU A 33 7.59 6.03 -9.97
N HIS A 34 6.55 6.71 -9.51
CA HIS A 34 6.60 7.59 -8.34
C HIS A 34 5.88 6.96 -7.14
N VAL A 35 6.35 5.77 -6.73
CA VAL A 35 5.77 5.03 -5.59
C VAL A 35 6.67 5.07 -4.38
N VAL A 36 6.11 5.49 -3.26
CA VAL A 36 6.76 5.42 -1.94
C VAL A 36 6.06 4.38 -1.09
N VAL A 37 6.81 3.38 -0.63
CA VAL A 37 6.33 2.37 0.30
C VAL A 37 6.64 2.84 1.72
N ALA A 38 5.63 2.92 2.59
CA ALA A 38 5.78 3.31 3.99
C ALA A 38 6.38 2.15 4.81
N TRP A 39 7.67 1.91 4.67
CA TRP A 39 8.40 0.85 5.36
C TRP A 39 8.43 1.04 6.87
N SER A 40 8.52 2.28 7.33
CA SER A 40 8.55 2.64 8.75
C SER A 40 7.26 2.25 9.49
N ALA A 41 6.13 2.23 8.77
CA ALA A 41 4.83 1.83 9.30
C ALA A 41 4.45 0.38 8.95
N ALA A 42 5.28 -0.33 8.17
CA ALA A 42 4.99 -1.69 7.75
C ALA A 42 5.14 -2.67 8.92
N THR A 43 4.18 -3.58 9.06
CA THR A 43 4.18 -4.58 10.13
C THR A 43 3.87 -5.99 9.62
N ILE A 44 4.40 -6.98 10.33
CA ILE A 44 4.09 -8.40 10.18
C ILE A 44 3.61 -8.91 11.53
N ASP A 45 2.39 -9.43 11.61
CA ASP A 45 1.73 -9.82 12.88
C ASP A 45 1.76 -8.70 13.93
N GLY A 46 1.58 -7.43 13.49
CA GLY A 46 1.63 -6.25 14.34
C GLY A 46 3.04 -5.84 14.83
N ARG A 47 4.07 -6.54 14.41
CA ARG A 47 5.48 -6.22 14.74
C ARG A 47 6.11 -5.43 13.59
N PRO A 48 6.88 -4.37 13.85
CA PRO A 48 7.60 -3.64 12.80
C PRO A 48 8.41 -4.58 11.92
N ILE A 49 8.37 -4.38 10.62
CA ILE A 49 9.05 -5.23 9.63
C ILE A 49 10.56 -5.33 9.88
N GLU A 50 11.16 -4.24 10.36
CA GLU A 50 12.58 -4.17 10.71
C GLU A 50 12.98 -5.07 11.89
N ASN A 51 12.01 -5.42 12.74
CA ASN A 51 12.22 -6.35 13.85
C ASN A 51 12.03 -7.83 13.46
N VAL A 52 11.44 -8.07 12.30
CA VAL A 52 11.18 -9.42 11.76
C VAL A 52 12.26 -9.81 10.77
N PHE A 53 12.64 -8.87 9.90
CA PHE A 53 13.65 -9.12 8.88
C PHE A 53 15.03 -8.62 9.27
N ASN A 54 16.04 -9.42 8.97
CA ASN A 54 17.41 -8.92 8.95
C ASN A 54 17.67 -8.05 7.72
N PRO A 55 18.71 -7.18 7.73
CA PRO A 55 19.00 -6.28 6.61
C PRO A 55 19.11 -6.96 5.24
N PRO A 56 19.75 -8.15 5.08
CA PRO A 56 19.77 -8.85 3.80
C PRO A 56 18.38 -9.28 3.30
N ALA A 57 17.47 -9.68 4.18
CA ALA A 57 16.10 -10.04 3.79
C ALA A 57 15.32 -8.81 3.28
N LEU A 58 15.45 -7.66 3.94
CA LEU A 58 14.85 -6.41 3.47
C LEU A 58 15.37 -6.00 2.09
N VAL A 59 16.67 -6.16 1.84
CA VAL A 59 17.25 -5.89 0.51
C VAL A 59 16.65 -6.80 -0.55
N ARG A 60 16.51 -8.12 -0.26
CA ARG A 60 15.86 -9.07 -1.19
C ARG A 60 14.41 -8.71 -1.49
N VAL A 61 13.65 -8.35 -0.45
CA VAL A 61 12.25 -7.92 -0.61
C VAL A 61 12.17 -6.67 -1.50
N ARG A 62 12.98 -5.65 -1.21
CA ARG A 62 13.02 -4.40 -2.00
C ARG A 62 13.41 -4.65 -3.45
N ALA A 63 14.38 -5.52 -3.71
CA ALA A 63 14.80 -5.87 -5.06
C ALA A 63 13.68 -6.57 -5.87
N ARG A 64 12.85 -7.39 -5.23
CA ARG A 64 11.69 -8.03 -5.90
C ARG A 64 10.61 -7.02 -6.27
N ILE A 65 10.45 -5.95 -5.51
CA ILE A 65 9.45 -4.91 -5.77
C ILE A 65 9.72 -4.17 -7.08
N ALA A 66 10.98 -3.88 -7.36
CA ALA A 66 11.39 -3.20 -8.60
C ALA A 66 10.95 -3.93 -9.88
N ASN A 67 10.70 -5.24 -9.79
CA ASN A 67 10.31 -6.09 -10.92
C ASN A 67 8.81 -6.47 -10.91
N LEU A 68 7.99 -5.82 -10.07
CA LEU A 68 6.57 -6.16 -9.98
C LEU A 68 5.71 -5.61 -11.11
N TRP A 69 6.22 -4.69 -11.90
CA TRP A 69 5.44 -4.09 -12.97
C TRP A 69 5.72 -4.76 -14.33
N PRO A 70 4.69 -5.06 -15.14
CA PRO A 70 3.24 -4.90 -14.89
C PRO A 70 2.68 -5.95 -13.92
N LEU A 71 1.68 -5.54 -13.14
CA LEU A 71 1.05 -6.41 -12.14
C LEU A 71 0.31 -7.58 -12.81
N GLY A 72 0.51 -8.76 -12.26
CA GLY A 72 -0.15 -9.96 -12.75
C GLY A 72 -1.66 -10.02 -12.43
N PRO A 73 -2.41 -10.90 -13.14
CA PRO A 73 -3.87 -11.01 -13.02
C PRO A 73 -4.32 -11.39 -11.60
N TYR A 74 -3.54 -12.16 -10.88
CA TYR A 74 -3.87 -12.57 -9.51
C TYR A 74 -3.84 -11.39 -8.53
N ALA A 75 -2.90 -10.47 -8.67
CA ALA A 75 -2.82 -9.26 -7.84
C ALA A 75 -4.02 -8.33 -8.12
N LEU A 76 -4.41 -8.21 -9.38
CA LEU A 76 -5.59 -7.43 -9.79
C LEU A 76 -6.88 -8.05 -9.26
N ALA A 77 -7.04 -9.38 -9.36
CA ALA A 77 -8.19 -10.10 -8.85
C ALA A 77 -8.29 -10.00 -7.31
N SER A 78 -7.17 -10.12 -6.60
CA SER A 78 -7.11 -9.95 -5.15
C SER A 78 -7.56 -8.55 -4.72
N ALA A 79 -7.07 -7.52 -5.39
CA ALA A 79 -7.47 -6.14 -5.11
C ALA A 79 -8.98 -5.93 -5.37
N GLY A 80 -9.48 -6.42 -6.51
CA GLY A 80 -10.91 -6.35 -6.84
C GLY A 80 -11.78 -7.04 -5.79
N SER A 81 -11.38 -8.23 -5.35
CA SER A 81 -12.09 -8.97 -4.30
C SER A 81 -12.14 -8.19 -2.98
N LEU A 82 -11.04 -7.59 -2.54
CA LEU A 82 -10.99 -6.78 -1.31
C LEU A 82 -11.88 -5.54 -1.40
N VAL A 83 -11.89 -4.87 -2.54
CA VAL A 83 -12.78 -3.71 -2.77
C VAL A 83 -14.25 -4.14 -2.73
N CYS A 84 -14.60 -5.21 -3.43
CA CYS A 84 -15.97 -5.76 -3.41
C CYS A 84 -16.39 -6.18 -2.00
N GLU A 85 -15.51 -6.84 -1.24
CA GLU A 85 -15.77 -7.23 0.15
C GLU A 85 -16.02 -6.00 1.03
N ALA A 86 -15.18 -4.97 0.93
CA ALA A 86 -15.32 -3.76 1.71
C ALA A 86 -16.66 -3.03 1.46
N ILE A 87 -17.08 -2.97 0.19
CA ILE A 87 -18.35 -2.35 -0.20
C ILE A 87 -19.54 -3.21 0.23
N ALA A 88 -19.50 -4.52 -0.05
CA ALA A 88 -20.60 -5.43 0.23
C ALA A 88 -20.88 -5.60 1.72
N THR A 89 -19.83 -5.63 2.54
CA THR A 89 -19.97 -5.83 4.00
C THR A 89 -20.17 -4.52 4.76
N ASP A 90 -19.93 -3.38 4.15
CA ASP A 90 -19.95 -2.03 4.76
C ASP A 90 -19.15 -1.95 6.09
N CYS A 91 -18.18 -2.85 6.25
CA CYS A 91 -17.52 -3.04 7.54
C CYS A 91 -16.52 -1.93 7.88
N CYS A 92 -16.11 -1.09 6.93
CA CYS A 92 -15.14 0.02 7.05
C CYS A 92 -13.84 -0.34 7.80
N ARG A 93 -13.57 -1.63 8.00
CA ARG A 93 -12.40 -2.10 8.75
C ARG A 93 -11.15 -2.22 7.88
N LEU A 94 -11.33 -2.52 6.60
CA LEU A 94 -10.23 -2.68 5.68
C LEU A 94 -9.76 -1.30 5.19
N ALA A 95 -8.49 -1.01 5.40
CA ALA A 95 -7.82 0.12 4.80
C ALA A 95 -7.25 -0.33 3.44
N LEU A 96 -7.73 0.26 2.37
CA LEU A 96 -7.37 -0.06 0.99
C LEU A 96 -6.68 1.14 0.33
N THR A 97 -5.76 0.87 -0.57
CA THR A 97 -5.06 1.92 -1.31
C THR A 97 -5.75 2.15 -2.65
N CYS A 98 -6.33 3.34 -2.83
CA CYS A 98 -7.07 3.73 -4.02
C CYS A 98 -6.49 5.01 -4.62
N PHE A 99 -6.83 5.28 -5.88
CA PHE A 99 -6.66 6.62 -6.44
C PHE A 99 -7.77 7.54 -5.90
N ALA A 100 -7.39 8.69 -5.40
CA ALA A 100 -8.31 9.70 -4.91
C ALA A 100 -8.01 11.05 -5.56
N ALA A 101 -9.08 11.79 -5.87
CA ALA A 101 -8.98 13.11 -6.49
C ALA A 101 -8.59 14.19 -5.47
N ALA A 102 -8.06 15.29 -5.97
CA ALA A 102 -7.54 16.41 -5.19
C ALA A 102 -8.53 17.01 -4.19
N ASP A 103 -9.82 17.08 -4.54
CA ASP A 103 -10.89 17.56 -3.66
C ASP A 103 -11.03 16.75 -2.36
N ARG A 104 -10.57 15.51 -2.38
CA ARG A 104 -10.60 14.60 -1.23
C ARG A 104 -9.30 14.59 -0.44
N THR A 105 -8.16 14.78 -1.10
CA THR A 105 -6.82 14.64 -0.49
C THR A 105 -6.18 15.98 -0.15
N GLY A 106 -6.65 17.07 -0.75
CA GLY A 106 -6.04 18.40 -0.64
C GLY A 106 -4.74 18.56 -1.45
N GLN A 107 -4.39 17.54 -2.27
CA GLN A 107 -3.24 17.57 -3.16
C GLN A 107 -3.69 17.77 -4.60
N ALA A 108 -2.85 18.38 -5.44
CA ALA A 108 -3.20 18.59 -6.86
C ALA A 108 -3.26 17.24 -7.61
N GLY A 109 -4.26 17.10 -8.49
CA GLY A 109 -4.40 15.95 -9.36
C GLY A 109 -5.00 14.71 -8.70
N VAL A 110 -4.63 13.52 -9.19
CA VAL A 110 -5.07 12.21 -8.69
C VAL A 110 -3.88 11.52 -8.06
N VAL A 111 -3.98 11.22 -6.78
CA VAL A 111 -2.91 10.58 -6.00
C VAL A 111 -3.39 9.30 -5.34
N THR A 112 -2.45 8.44 -4.94
CA THR A 112 -2.79 7.29 -4.12
C THR A 112 -3.07 7.72 -2.69
N ALA A 113 -4.18 7.24 -2.14
CA ALA A 113 -4.54 7.44 -0.76
C ALA A 113 -4.99 6.13 -0.12
N THR A 114 -4.64 5.95 1.14
CA THR A 114 -5.21 4.86 1.95
C THR A 114 -6.58 5.30 2.42
N VAL A 115 -7.60 4.53 2.09
CA VAL A 115 -9.00 4.87 2.35
C VAL A 115 -9.73 3.73 3.03
N ARG A 116 -10.78 4.05 3.77
CA ARG A 116 -11.78 3.08 4.24
C ARG A 116 -13.01 3.20 3.34
N LEU A 117 -13.39 2.09 2.74
CA LEU A 117 -14.54 2.01 1.84
C LEU A 117 -15.75 1.45 2.59
N GLY A 118 -16.92 1.90 2.18
CA GLY A 118 -18.21 1.34 2.54
C GLY A 118 -19.17 1.43 1.37
N GLN A 119 -20.45 1.08 1.56
CA GLN A 119 -21.47 1.09 0.50
C GLN A 119 -21.62 2.44 -0.21
N SER A 120 -21.41 3.55 0.49
CA SER A 120 -21.48 4.89 -0.08
C SER A 120 -20.15 5.41 -0.67
N GLY A 121 -19.14 4.56 -0.85
CA GLY A 121 -17.82 4.93 -1.35
C GLY A 121 -16.81 5.21 -0.24
N ILE A 122 -15.94 6.21 -0.45
CA ILE A 122 -14.90 6.58 0.53
C ILE A 122 -15.55 7.18 1.78
N ARG A 123 -15.41 6.49 2.89
CA ARG A 123 -15.86 6.92 4.23
C ARG A 123 -14.81 7.76 4.95
N GLU A 124 -13.56 7.37 4.83
CA GLU A 124 -12.44 7.99 5.53
C GLU A 124 -11.18 7.90 4.67
N ILE A 125 -10.39 8.98 4.67
CA ILE A 125 -9.02 8.97 4.15
C ILE A 125 -8.08 8.84 5.34
N VAL A 126 -7.32 7.77 5.36
CA VAL A 126 -6.36 7.48 6.43
C VAL A 126 -5.08 8.27 6.15
N LYS A 127 -4.71 9.14 7.07
CA LYS A 127 -3.46 9.90 6.96
C LYS A 127 -2.26 8.95 7.00
N PRO A 128 -1.29 9.11 6.09
CA PRO A 128 -0.09 8.29 6.10
C PRO A 128 0.75 8.54 7.35
N VAL A 129 1.26 7.45 7.92
CA VAL A 129 2.31 7.53 8.94
C VAL A 129 3.62 7.27 8.21
N LEU A 130 4.39 8.33 7.98
CA LEU A 130 5.64 8.30 7.22
C LEU A 130 6.79 8.77 8.10
N SER A 131 7.95 8.17 7.95
CA SER A 131 9.19 8.71 8.50
C SER A 131 9.59 10.01 7.74
N PRO A 132 10.45 10.86 8.31
CA PRO A 132 10.89 12.09 7.64
C PRO A 132 11.51 11.84 6.26
N ILE A 133 12.22 10.73 6.10
CA ILE A 133 12.84 10.34 4.81
C ILE A 133 11.75 9.97 3.79
N GLU A 134 10.76 9.18 4.19
CA GLU A 134 9.64 8.78 3.33
C GLU A 134 8.77 9.98 2.95
N GLN A 135 8.63 10.95 3.84
CA GLN A 135 7.90 12.18 3.55
C GLN A 135 8.61 13.00 2.46
N VAL A 136 9.92 13.17 2.54
CA VAL A 136 10.71 13.85 1.50
C VAL A 136 10.63 13.09 0.17
N GLN A 137 10.70 11.76 0.21
CA GLN A 137 10.53 10.93 -0.99
C GLN A 137 9.14 11.12 -1.63
N LEU A 138 8.09 11.20 -0.82
CA LEU A 138 6.73 11.43 -1.30
C LEU A 138 6.59 12.82 -1.93
N GLU A 139 7.12 13.86 -1.28
CA GLU A 139 7.10 15.23 -1.81
C GLU A 139 7.84 15.31 -3.16
N THR A 140 8.99 14.66 -3.27
CA THR A 140 9.74 14.57 -4.53
C THR A 140 8.92 13.85 -5.60
N ALA A 141 8.35 12.69 -5.27
CA ALA A 141 7.54 11.88 -6.18
C ALA A 141 6.29 12.63 -6.70
N LEU A 142 5.69 13.47 -5.88
CA LEU A 142 4.53 14.28 -6.27
C LEU A 142 4.89 15.50 -7.12
N ASN A 143 6.10 16.05 -6.94
CA ASN A 143 6.57 17.20 -7.74
C ASN A 143 7.03 16.79 -9.14
N GLU A 144 7.36 15.52 -9.36
CA GLU A 144 7.80 14.97 -10.66
C GLU A 144 6.62 14.42 -11.48
N THR A 145 5.39 14.46 -10.97
CA THR A 145 4.15 14.00 -11.63
C THR A 145 3.37 15.16 -12.22
#